data_48eee319ed950663c3cfed2f01781411
#
_entry.id   48eee319ed950663c3cfed2f01781411
#
_cell.length_a   1.000
_cell.length_b   1.000
_cell.length_c   1.000
_cell.angle_alpha   90.00
_cell.angle_beta   90.00
_cell.angle_gamma   90.00
#
_symmetry.space_group_name_H-M   'P 1'
#
loop_
_entity.id
_entity.type
_entity.pdbx_description
1 polymer ?
#
loop_
_entity_poly.entity_id
_entity_poly.type
_entity_poly.pdbx_seq_one_letter_code
_entity_poly.pdbx_strand_id
1 'polypeptide(L)'
;MSMDGYSPEEQKKRKLASDCMKKATEAMQKGSFDYASQMAGTAVKMVPDNLLFRQTLRGCQRKLYKDNKSGASMAFLKINSVRSKVKKARTAKNWAEMDLAAEEGLMINPWDGQFNADLGEAARERGFLEVSQFAYETATAADSAPENKEFLIGLSSAYELRRDYR
;
A
#
# COMPACT_ATOMS: atom_id res chain seq x y z
N MET A 1 -3.32 -19.99 -6.49
CA MET A 1 -1.84 -20.01 -6.43
C MET A 1 -1.44 -21.20 -5.58
N SER A 2 -0.73 -22.17 -6.18
CA SER A 2 -0.20 -23.33 -5.47
C SER A 2 0.80 -22.88 -4.40
N MET A 3 0.75 -23.51 -3.23
CA MET A 3 1.69 -23.24 -2.12
C MET A 3 3.01 -24.00 -2.28
N ASP A 4 3.15 -24.74 -3.38
CA ASP A 4 4.27 -25.65 -3.68
C ASP A 4 5.49 -24.87 -4.14
N GLY A 5 6.28 -24.35 -3.33
CA GLY A 5 7.49 -23.57 -3.67
C GLY A 5 7.94 -22.65 -2.55
N TYR A 6 7.11 -22.48 -1.54
CA TYR A 6 7.44 -21.69 -0.37
C TYR A 6 7.96 -22.59 0.77
N SER A 7 8.88 -22.06 1.58
CA SER A 7 9.28 -22.73 2.81
C SER A 7 8.09 -22.95 3.76
N PRO A 8 8.14 -23.95 4.65
CA PRO A 8 7.07 -24.17 5.63
C PRO A 8 6.72 -22.93 6.48
N GLU A 9 7.72 -22.12 6.80
CA GLU A 9 7.55 -20.87 7.53
C GLU A 9 6.81 -19.83 6.68
N GLU A 10 7.19 -19.67 5.41
CA GLU A 10 6.53 -18.78 4.47
C GLU A 10 5.07 -19.21 4.21
N GLN A 11 4.81 -20.50 4.08
CA GLN A 11 3.45 -21.04 3.94
C GLN A 11 2.59 -20.70 5.16
N LYS A 12 3.13 -20.87 6.37
CA LYS A 12 2.44 -20.52 7.62
C LYS A 12 2.12 -19.02 7.67
N LYS A 13 3.09 -18.18 7.29
CA LYS A 13 2.93 -16.72 7.23
C LYS A 13 1.85 -16.30 6.24
N ARG A 14 1.84 -16.88 5.03
CA ARG A 14 0.82 -16.61 3.99
C ARG A 14 -0.57 -17.09 4.41
N LYS A 15 -0.66 -18.23 5.09
CA LYS A 15 -1.93 -18.71 5.65
C LYS A 15 -2.48 -17.75 6.70
N LEU A 16 -1.65 -17.31 7.65
CA LEU A 16 -2.04 -16.35 8.67
C LEU A 16 -2.47 -15.00 8.06
N ALA A 17 -1.78 -14.54 7.02
CA ALA A 17 -2.16 -13.33 6.30
C ALA A 17 -3.53 -13.49 5.62
N SER A 18 -3.81 -14.63 5.02
CA SER A 18 -5.12 -14.95 4.42
C SER A 18 -6.24 -14.98 5.48
N ASP A 19 -5.97 -15.52 6.66
CA ASP A 19 -6.94 -15.51 7.76
C ASP A 19 -7.21 -14.09 8.26
N CYS A 20 -6.19 -13.24 8.36
CA CYS A 20 -6.37 -11.81 8.66
C CYS A 20 -7.20 -11.11 7.58
N MET A 21 -6.95 -11.41 6.31
CA MET A 21 -7.71 -10.81 5.20
C MET A 21 -9.18 -11.26 5.20
N LYS A 22 -9.46 -12.51 5.52
CA LYS A 22 -10.83 -13.01 5.71
C LYS A 22 -11.56 -12.23 6.81
N LYS A 23 -10.91 -12.05 7.97
CA LYS A 23 -11.46 -11.23 9.07
C LYS A 23 -11.71 -9.78 8.64
N ALA A 24 -10.80 -9.21 7.85
CA ALA A 24 -10.97 -7.86 7.30
C ALA A 24 -12.23 -7.77 6.42
N THR A 25 -12.42 -8.73 5.53
CA THR A 25 -13.60 -8.78 4.64
C THR A 25 -14.91 -8.94 5.43
N GLU A 26 -14.93 -9.82 6.43
CA GLU A 26 -16.09 -9.99 7.32
C GLU A 26 -16.40 -8.71 8.12
N ALA A 27 -15.36 -8.02 8.60
CA ALA A 27 -15.51 -6.75 9.31
C ALA A 27 -16.03 -5.62 8.39
N MET A 28 -15.58 -5.58 7.14
CA MET A 28 -16.09 -4.67 6.12
C MET A 28 -17.59 -4.85 5.91
N GLN A 29 -18.06 -6.09 5.78
CA GLN A 29 -19.49 -6.40 5.61
C GLN A 29 -20.33 -5.95 6.82
N LYS A 30 -19.75 -5.97 8.02
CA LYS A 30 -20.39 -5.52 9.26
C LYS A 30 -20.26 -4.03 9.52
N GLY A 31 -19.59 -3.27 8.63
CA GLY A 31 -19.32 -1.84 8.81
C GLY A 31 -18.27 -1.50 9.86
N SER A 32 -17.50 -2.50 10.34
CA SER A 32 -16.42 -2.31 11.32
C SER A 32 -15.11 -1.95 10.62
N PHE A 33 -15.08 -0.78 9.97
CA PHE A 33 -14.00 -0.38 9.06
C PHE A 33 -12.64 -0.17 9.75
N ASP A 34 -12.63 0.23 11.02
CA ASP A 34 -11.40 0.36 11.80
C ASP A 34 -10.73 -1.01 11.98
N TYR A 35 -11.46 -1.99 12.48
CA TYR A 35 -10.97 -3.35 12.64
C TYR A 35 -10.61 -3.99 11.29
N ALA A 36 -11.40 -3.74 10.25
CA ALA A 36 -11.08 -4.20 8.90
C ALA A 36 -9.73 -3.66 8.41
N SER A 37 -9.47 -2.36 8.60
CA SER A 37 -8.20 -1.73 8.22
C SER A 37 -7.02 -2.29 9.01
N GLN A 38 -7.18 -2.59 10.30
CA GLN A 38 -6.13 -3.20 11.13
C GLN A 38 -5.80 -4.61 10.64
N MET A 39 -6.82 -5.44 10.37
CA MET A 39 -6.63 -6.82 9.91
C MET A 39 -6.01 -6.87 8.51
N ALA A 40 -6.49 -6.04 7.58
CA ALA A 40 -5.92 -5.94 6.25
C ALA A 40 -4.47 -5.40 6.30
N GLY A 41 -4.18 -4.41 7.14
CA GLY A 41 -2.82 -3.91 7.36
C GLY A 41 -1.87 -4.97 7.90
N THR A 42 -2.35 -5.82 8.81
CA THR A 42 -1.57 -6.97 9.31
C THR A 42 -1.24 -7.97 8.20
N ALA A 43 -2.22 -8.29 7.33
CA ALA A 43 -2.01 -9.16 6.19
C ALA A 43 -1.00 -8.59 5.19
N VAL A 44 -1.08 -7.30 4.88
CA VAL A 44 -0.12 -6.59 4.00
C VAL A 44 1.29 -6.61 4.57
N LYS A 45 1.47 -6.40 5.87
CA LYS A 45 2.80 -6.50 6.51
C LYS A 45 3.42 -7.90 6.39
N MET A 46 2.58 -8.94 6.44
CA MET A 46 3.04 -10.33 6.29
C MET A 46 3.36 -10.69 4.85
N VAL A 47 2.54 -10.24 3.89
CA VAL A 47 2.64 -10.58 2.47
C VAL A 47 2.52 -9.30 1.63
N PRO A 48 3.58 -8.47 1.63
CA PRO A 48 3.55 -7.14 1.03
C PRO A 48 3.51 -7.12 -0.51
N ASP A 49 3.85 -8.23 -1.14
CA ASP A 49 3.80 -8.46 -2.59
C ASP A 49 2.39 -8.78 -3.11
N ASN A 50 1.41 -9.02 -2.23
CA ASN A 50 0.06 -9.39 -2.64
C ASN A 50 -0.78 -8.15 -3.01
N LEU A 51 -1.04 -7.98 -4.30
CA LEU A 51 -1.83 -6.87 -4.82
C LEU A 51 -3.25 -6.83 -4.24
N LEU A 52 -3.94 -7.98 -4.15
CA LEU A 52 -5.31 -8.04 -3.64
C LEU A 52 -5.38 -7.56 -2.17
N PHE A 53 -4.37 -7.90 -1.37
CA PHE A 53 -4.30 -7.44 0.03
C PHE A 53 -4.14 -5.93 0.12
N ARG A 54 -3.30 -5.34 -0.75
CA ARG A 54 -3.13 -3.88 -0.85
C ARG A 54 -4.43 -3.17 -1.26
N GLN A 55 -5.10 -3.68 -2.28
CA GLN A 55 -6.37 -3.14 -2.77
C GLN A 55 -7.45 -3.20 -1.69
N THR A 56 -7.56 -4.34 -0.98
CA THR A 56 -8.51 -4.50 0.12
C THR A 56 -8.21 -3.55 1.26
N LEU A 57 -6.94 -3.43 1.67
CA LEU A 57 -6.53 -2.46 2.69
C LEU A 57 -6.94 -1.04 2.29
N ARG A 58 -6.67 -0.63 1.05
CA ARG A 58 -7.04 0.71 0.56
C ARG A 58 -8.55 0.93 0.58
N GLY A 59 -9.32 -0.10 0.22
CA GLY A 59 -10.79 -0.07 0.32
C GLY A 59 -11.27 0.12 1.77
N CYS A 60 -10.70 -0.63 2.73
CA CYS A 60 -11.01 -0.49 4.16
C CYS A 60 -10.73 0.93 4.67
N GLN A 61 -9.55 1.47 4.35
CA GLN A 61 -9.13 2.81 4.77
C GLN A 61 -10.05 3.90 4.20
N ARG A 62 -10.43 3.80 2.92
CA ARG A 62 -11.36 4.76 2.30
C ARG A 62 -12.73 4.73 2.99
N LYS A 63 -13.26 3.56 3.30
CA LYS A 63 -14.52 3.42 4.04
C LYS A 63 -14.42 3.91 5.48
N LEU A 64 -13.30 3.70 6.15
CA LEU A 64 -13.02 4.23 7.48
C LEU A 64 -13.22 5.75 7.53
N TYR A 65 -12.76 6.45 6.51
CA TYR A 65 -12.90 7.91 6.39
C TYR A 65 -14.15 8.34 5.60
N LYS A 66 -15.14 7.44 5.39
CA LYS A 66 -16.40 7.75 4.69
C LYS A 66 -16.18 8.37 3.30
N ASP A 67 -15.15 7.95 2.61
CA ASP A 67 -14.75 8.44 1.29
C ASP A 67 -14.58 9.98 1.21
N ASN A 68 -14.12 10.62 2.29
CA ASN A 68 -14.02 12.09 2.44
C ASN A 68 -12.89 12.75 1.62
N LYS A 69 -12.06 11.97 0.91
CA LYS A 69 -10.93 12.40 0.06
C LYS A 69 -9.78 13.10 0.79
N SER A 70 -9.87 13.32 2.09
CA SER A 70 -8.86 14.03 2.90
C SER A 70 -8.25 13.21 4.04
N GLY A 71 -8.84 12.03 4.34
CA GLY A 71 -8.35 11.14 5.38
C GLY A 71 -8.73 11.59 6.80
N ALA A 72 -7.83 11.33 7.75
CA ALA A 72 -8.05 11.63 9.15
C ALA A 72 -8.19 13.14 9.41
N SER A 73 -9.01 13.49 10.39
CA SER A 73 -9.04 14.86 10.90
C SER A 73 -7.65 15.26 11.41
N MET A 74 -7.22 16.50 11.10
CA MET A 74 -5.89 17.02 11.46
C MET A 74 -4.71 16.16 10.96
N ALA A 75 -4.88 15.49 9.82
CA ALA A 75 -3.86 14.65 9.19
C ALA A 75 -2.49 15.35 9.08
N PHE A 76 -2.48 16.67 8.78
CA PHE A 76 -1.28 17.48 8.61
C PHE A 76 -0.32 17.45 9.81
N LEU A 77 -0.83 17.26 11.03
CA LEU A 77 0.01 17.18 12.23
C LEU A 77 0.87 15.92 12.29
N LYS A 78 0.40 14.84 11.70
CA LYS A 78 1.05 13.53 11.71
C LYS A 78 1.86 13.26 10.44
N ILE A 79 1.44 13.82 9.32
CA ILE A 79 2.02 13.56 7.99
C ILE A 79 3.51 13.91 7.93
N ASN A 80 3.94 15.03 8.52
CA ASN A 80 5.33 15.48 8.43
C ASN A 80 6.31 14.49 9.06
N SER A 81 5.97 13.88 10.20
CA SER A 81 6.81 12.87 10.83
C SER A 81 6.94 11.61 9.98
N VAL A 82 5.84 11.18 9.34
CA VAL A 82 5.84 10.02 8.46
C VAL A 82 6.63 10.30 7.17
N ARG A 83 6.49 11.49 6.57
CA ARG A 83 7.30 11.91 5.42
C ARG A 83 8.81 11.89 5.74
N SER A 84 9.19 12.28 6.95
CA SER A 84 10.59 12.17 7.42
C SER A 84 11.07 10.73 7.48
N LYS A 85 10.24 9.78 7.94
CA LYS A 85 10.55 8.34 7.92
C LYS A 85 10.77 7.82 6.50
N VAL A 86 9.85 8.16 5.58
CA VAL A 86 9.96 7.80 4.16
C VAL A 86 11.27 8.32 3.57
N LYS A 87 11.57 9.61 3.77
CA LYS A 87 12.82 10.23 3.27
C LYS A 87 14.06 9.53 3.81
N LYS A 88 14.09 9.23 5.12
CA LYS A 88 15.20 8.53 5.75
C LYS A 88 15.39 7.13 5.17
N ALA A 89 14.31 6.37 5.03
CA ALA A 89 14.33 5.03 4.46
C ALA A 89 14.79 5.05 2.98
N ARG A 90 14.31 6.00 2.17
CA ARG A 90 14.76 6.21 0.79
C ARG A 90 16.25 6.49 0.71
N THR A 91 16.77 7.43 1.51
CA THR A 91 18.21 7.76 1.54
C THR A 91 19.06 6.54 1.93
N ALA A 92 18.58 5.73 2.84
CA ALA A 92 19.23 4.48 3.26
C ALA A 92 19.04 3.32 2.27
N LYS A 93 18.23 3.50 1.20
CA LYS A 93 17.78 2.44 0.28
C LYS A 93 17.13 1.25 1.00
N ASN A 94 16.54 1.51 2.15
CA ASN A 94 15.78 0.51 2.90
C ASN A 94 14.33 0.49 2.41
N TRP A 95 14.12 -0.19 1.29
CA TRP A 95 12.84 -0.21 0.59
C TRP A 95 11.72 -0.90 1.39
N ALA A 96 12.07 -1.84 2.26
CA ALA A 96 11.09 -2.47 3.14
C ALA A 96 10.58 -1.49 4.21
N GLU A 97 11.46 -0.70 4.80
CA GLU A 97 11.10 0.36 5.74
C GLU A 97 10.32 1.49 5.06
N MET A 98 10.70 1.84 3.82
CA MET A 98 10.00 2.86 3.03
C MET A 98 8.57 2.43 2.71
N ASP A 99 8.35 1.17 2.35
CA ASP A 99 7.03 0.56 2.14
C ASP A 99 6.17 0.69 3.41
N LEU A 100 6.70 0.28 4.56
CA LEU A 100 6.00 0.37 5.84
C LEU A 100 5.65 1.82 6.21
N ALA A 101 6.58 2.76 6.01
CA ALA A 101 6.35 4.17 6.28
C ALA A 101 5.32 4.78 5.32
N ALA A 102 5.35 4.42 4.04
CA ALA A 102 4.34 4.86 3.08
C ALA A 102 2.93 4.36 3.47
N GLU A 103 2.80 3.09 3.88
CA GLU A 103 1.52 2.57 4.37
C GLU A 103 1.07 3.23 5.68
N GLU A 104 1.99 3.62 6.57
CA GLU A 104 1.65 4.42 7.75
C GLU A 104 1.03 5.77 7.34
N GLY A 105 1.58 6.41 6.31
CA GLY A 105 1.04 7.66 5.75
C GLY A 105 -0.34 7.45 5.10
N LEU A 106 -0.50 6.36 4.37
CA LEU A 106 -1.76 6.00 3.71
C LEU A 106 -2.86 5.57 4.70
N MET A 107 -2.48 5.12 5.91
CA MET A 107 -3.44 4.92 7.00
C MET A 107 -3.99 6.26 7.51
N ILE A 108 -3.23 7.34 7.42
CA ILE A 108 -3.68 8.69 7.79
C ILE A 108 -4.53 9.30 6.67
N ASN A 109 -4.04 9.19 5.42
CA ASN A 109 -4.75 9.68 4.24
C ASN A 109 -4.55 8.73 3.05
N PRO A 110 -5.50 7.83 2.76
CA PRO A 110 -5.39 6.86 1.66
C PRO A 110 -5.45 7.49 0.26
N TRP A 111 -5.76 8.78 0.15
CA TRP A 111 -5.77 9.53 -1.12
C TRP A 111 -4.49 10.38 -1.32
N ASP A 112 -3.54 10.38 -0.38
CA ASP A 112 -2.31 11.15 -0.52
C ASP A 112 -1.48 10.62 -1.71
N GLY A 113 -1.35 11.44 -2.75
CA GLY A 113 -0.64 11.08 -3.99
C GLY A 113 0.83 10.76 -3.73
N GLN A 114 1.50 11.53 -2.84
CA GLN A 114 2.92 11.32 -2.56
C GLN A 114 3.17 10.00 -1.84
N PHE A 115 2.39 9.64 -0.82
CA PHE A 115 2.56 8.34 -0.15
C PHE A 115 2.21 7.16 -1.07
N ASN A 116 1.26 7.31 -1.99
CA ASN A 116 1.03 6.29 -3.01
C ASN A 116 2.23 6.18 -3.98
N ALA A 117 2.84 7.28 -4.40
CA ALA A 117 4.05 7.25 -5.23
C ALA A 117 5.25 6.66 -4.47
N ASP A 118 5.44 7.02 -3.21
CA ASP A 118 6.48 6.46 -2.33
C ASP A 118 6.33 4.94 -2.18
N LEU A 119 5.10 4.46 -2.02
CA LEU A 119 4.79 3.02 -2.04
C LEU A 119 5.12 2.39 -3.39
N GLY A 120 4.78 3.06 -4.49
CA GLY A 120 5.08 2.61 -5.85
C GLY A 120 6.58 2.43 -6.08
N GLU A 121 7.40 3.38 -5.64
CA GLU A 121 8.85 3.32 -5.70
C GLU A 121 9.40 2.15 -4.85
N ALA A 122 9.00 2.07 -3.58
CA ALA A 122 9.45 1.00 -2.69
C ALA A 122 9.07 -0.38 -3.22
N ALA A 123 7.87 -0.55 -3.75
CA ALA A 123 7.40 -1.80 -4.36
C ALA A 123 8.20 -2.16 -5.62
N ARG A 124 8.50 -1.19 -6.49
CA ARG A 124 9.33 -1.38 -7.68
C ARG A 124 10.72 -1.89 -7.31
N GLU A 125 11.39 -1.24 -6.39
CA GLU A 125 12.75 -1.60 -5.97
C GLU A 125 12.80 -2.97 -5.27
N ARG A 126 11.67 -3.46 -4.77
CA ARG A 126 11.51 -4.80 -4.19
C ARG A 126 11.05 -5.84 -5.20
N GLY A 127 10.81 -5.46 -6.46
CA GLY A 127 10.31 -6.36 -7.50
C GLY A 127 8.81 -6.67 -7.42
N PHE A 128 8.03 -5.93 -6.63
CA PHE A 128 6.58 -6.11 -6.50
C PHE A 128 5.85 -5.30 -7.57
N LEU A 129 6.02 -5.68 -8.84
CA LEU A 129 5.65 -4.85 -9.99
C LEU A 129 4.15 -4.55 -10.09
N GLU A 130 3.28 -5.50 -9.70
CA GLU A 130 1.83 -5.27 -9.70
C GLU A 130 1.41 -4.26 -8.62
N VAL A 131 2.02 -4.35 -7.45
CA VAL A 131 1.80 -3.38 -6.36
C VAL A 131 2.33 -2.01 -6.75
N SER A 132 3.51 -1.94 -7.38
CA SER A 132 4.09 -0.70 -7.89
C SER A 132 3.16 -0.01 -8.88
N GLN A 133 2.67 -0.74 -9.88
CA GLN A 133 1.72 -0.19 -10.86
C GLN A 133 0.46 0.35 -10.17
N PHE A 134 -0.18 -0.45 -9.32
CA PHE A 134 -1.38 -0.04 -8.58
C PHE A 134 -1.16 1.23 -7.76
N ALA A 135 -0.01 1.33 -7.09
CA ALA A 135 0.32 2.49 -6.27
C ALA A 135 0.53 3.75 -7.11
N TYR A 136 1.25 3.66 -8.23
CA TYR A 136 1.44 4.80 -9.14
C TYR A 136 0.15 5.18 -9.88
N GLU A 137 -0.69 4.23 -10.28
CA GLU A 137 -2.04 4.52 -10.82
C GLU A 137 -2.88 5.31 -9.81
N THR A 138 -2.82 4.91 -8.54
CA THR A 138 -3.52 5.63 -7.46
C THR A 138 -2.93 7.02 -7.22
N ALA A 139 -1.61 7.17 -7.29
CA ALA A 139 -0.93 8.46 -7.15
C ALA A 139 -1.31 9.44 -8.27
N THR A 140 -1.32 8.98 -9.52
CA THR A 140 -1.67 9.81 -10.69
C THR A 140 -3.15 10.19 -10.73
N ALA A 141 -4.02 9.36 -10.15
CA ALA A 141 -5.46 9.62 -10.02
C ALA A 141 -5.81 10.53 -8.83
N ALA A 142 -4.84 10.94 -8.01
CA ALA A 142 -5.09 11.82 -6.87
C ALA A 142 -5.42 13.24 -7.36
N ASP A 143 -6.54 13.80 -6.89
CA ASP A 143 -7.02 15.13 -7.31
C ASP A 143 -5.99 16.26 -7.08
N SER A 144 -5.05 16.06 -6.15
CA SER A 144 -4.03 17.04 -5.79
C SER A 144 -2.83 17.10 -6.74
N ALA A 145 -2.70 16.16 -7.71
CA ALA A 145 -1.52 16.08 -8.54
C ALA A 145 -1.72 15.36 -9.90
N PRO A 146 -2.75 15.71 -10.71
CA PRO A 146 -3.06 14.99 -11.96
C PRO A 146 -1.94 15.11 -13.01
N GLU A 147 -1.05 16.09 -12.89
CA GLU A 147 0.05 16.36 -13.84
C GLU A 147 1.45 16.22 -13.20
N ASN A 148 1.56 15.52 -12.07
CA ASN A 148 2.85 15.33 -11.42
C ASN A 148 3.74 14.43 -12.29
N LYS A 149 4.78 15.02 -12.88
CA LYS A 149 5.71 14.33 -13.79
C LYS A 149 6.41 13.15 -13.12
N GLU A 150 6.75 13.25 -11.84
CA GLU A 150 7.41 12.15 -11.11
C GLU A 150 6.47 10.93 -10.99
N PHE A 151 5.18 11.15 -10.76
CA PHE A 151 4.20 10.07 -10.70
C PHE A 151 4.01 9.42 -12.07
N LEU A 152 3.94 10.21 -13.13
CA LEU A 152 3.81 9.72 -14.51
C LEU A 152 5.04 8.94 -14.96
N ILE A 153 6.24 9.39 -14.63
CA ILE A 153 7.50 8.67 -14.89
C ILE A 153 7.52 7.35 -14.14
N GLY A 154 7.15 7.37 -12.85
CA GLY A 154 7.06 6.16 -12.03
C GLY A 154 6.07 5.14 -12.59
N LEU A 155 4.90 5.61 -13.04
CA LEU A 155 3.88 4.78 -13.67
C LEU A 155 4.37 4.17 -15.00
N SER A 156 4.99 4.99 -15.86
CA SER A 156 5.58 4.50 -17.11
C SER A 156 6.61 3.39 -16.85
N SER A 157 7.52 3.64 -15.92
CA SER A 157 8.53 2.64 -15.52
C SER A 157 7.90 1.34 -14.99
N ALA A 158 6.82 1.43 -14.20
CA ALA A 158 6.13 0.25 -13.70
C ALA A 158 5.47 -0.57 -14.83
N TYR A 159 4.89 0.10 -15.84
CA TYR A 159 4.34 -0.57 -17.01
C TYR A 159 5.42 -1.23 -17.87
N GLU A 160 6.54 -0.55 -18.11
CA GLU A 160 7.67 -1.10 -18.89
C GLU A 160 8.21 -2.37 -18.23
N LEU A 161 8.52 -2.33 -16.93
CA LEU A 161 9.02 -3.48 -16.20
C LEU A 161 8.03 -4.66 -16.21
N ARG A 162 6.73 -4.41 -16.09
CA ARG A 162 5.73 -5.50 -16.20
C ARG A 162 5.64 -6.10 -17.60
N ARG A 163 5.88 -5.32 -18.64
CA ARG A 163 5.89 -5.82 -20.01
C ARG A 163 7.07 -6.75 -20.29
N ASP A 164 8.24 -6.45 -19.71
CA ASP A 164 9.45 -7.23 -19.90
C ASP A 164 9.41 -8.58 -19.15
N TYR A 165 8.51 -8.74 -18.16
CA TYR A 165 8.32 -9.97 -17.39
C TYR A 165 7.12 -10.82 -17.85
N ARG A 166 6.50 -10.51 -18.99
CA ARG A 166 5.49 -11.34 -19.64
C ARG A 166 6.10 -12.15 -20.78
#